data_7dae25580c5c66a91afd38795d21bb60
#
_entry.id   7dae25580c5c66a91afd38795d21bb60
#
_cell.length_a   1.000
_cell.length_b   1.000
_cell.length_c   1.000
_cell.angle_alpha   90.00
_cell.angle_beta   90.00
_cell.angle_gamma   90.00
#
_symmetry.space_group_name_H-M   'P 1'
#
loop_
_entity.id
_entity.type
_entity.pdbx_description
1 polymer ?
#
loop_
_entity_poly.entity_id
_entity_poly.type
_entity_poly.pdbx_seq_one_letter_code
_entity_poly.pdbx_strand_id
1 'polypeptide(L)'
;MTKKKIEKDYSDCWMYILILTVLVILMESLKNYTFVVGGVNLTYALFLMPLMYLLVNFITKKYDYKKGVASIAISGVIFVCFIAIMSFAMGEKLILGNISGEFCAYVISQFVNLTLYVFLLKNTKFPVQLILLNYMFSLIVYYLFYTLINLQVIVLDGYWTGYFITLGIQFIIVLILSFIDKRIKE
;
A
#
# COMPACT_ATOMS: atom_id res chain seq x y z
N MET A 1 21.14 20.22 18.13
CA MET A 1 21.21 19.38 16.91
C MET A 1 21.88 20.20 15.82
N THR A 2 23.04 19.79 15.35
CA THR A 2 23.78 20.53 14.33
C THR A 2 23.13 20.39 12.96
N LYS A 3 23.12 21.44 12.13
CA LYS A 3 22.59 21.48 10.76
C LYS A 3 22.96 20.24 9.92
N LYS A 4 24.18 19.72 10.13
CA LYS A 4 24.71 18.52 9.43
C LYS A 4 23.94 17.22 9.73
N LYS A 5 23.35 17.08 10.92
CA LYS A 5 22.56 15.90 11.31
C LYS A 5 21.15 15.94 10.68
N ILE A 6 20.60 17.16 10.53
CA ILE A 6 19.31 17.39 9.87
C ILE A 6 19.40 17.06 8.38
N GLU A 7 20.47 17.50 7.69
CA GLU A 7 20.66 17.22 6.25
C GLU A 7 20.82 15.73 5.96
N LYS A 8 21.52 14.98 6.81
CA LYS A 8 21.70 13.54 6.65
C LYS A 8 20.38 12.77 6.80
N ASP A 9 19.52 13.19 7.72
CA ASP A 9 18.20 12.61 7.93
C ASP A 9 17.26 12.84 6.72
N TYR A 10 17.38 13.97 6.04
CA TYR A 10 16.56 14.27 4.86
C TYR A 10 16.94 13.42 3.63
N SER A 11 18.23 13.16 3.41
CA SER A 11 18.65 12.29 2.30
C SER A 11 18.13 10.86 2.45
N ASP A 12 18.17 10.32 3.68
CA ASP A 12 17.65 9.00 3.99
C ASP A 12 16.12 8.91 3.79
N CYS A 13 15.37 9.99 4.11
CA CYS A 13 13.92 10.02 3.87
C CYS A 13 13.59 9.87 2.39
N TRP A 14 14.32 10.55 1.50
CA TRP A 14 14.12 10.43 0.06
C TRP A 14 14.37 9.01 -0.45
N MET A 15 15.35 8.31 0.11
CA MET A 15 15.60 6.91 -0.23
C MET A 15 14.38 6.02 0.08
N TYR A 16 13.74 6.18 1.24
CA TYR A 16 12.53 5.42 1.58
C TYR A 16 11.34 5.77 0.70
N ILE A 17 11.18 7.05 0.32
CA ILE A 17 10.15 7.49 -0.62
C ILE A 17 10.40 6.86 -2.00
N LEU A 18 11.64 6.80 -2.44
CA LEU A 18 12.03 6.15 -3.69
C LEU A 18 11.72 4.65 -3.66
N ILE A 19 12.03 3.95 -2.56
CA ILE A 19 11.69 2.53 -2.40
C ILE A 19 10.16 2.34 -2.46
N LEU A 20 9.39 3.21 -1.78
CA LEU A 20 7.92 3.17 -1.85
C LEU A 20 7.42 3.35 -3.29
N THR A 21 8.00 4.29 -4.02
CA THR A 21 7.66 4.54 -5.42
C THR A 21 7.95 3.32 -6.30
N VAL A 22 9.11 2.67 -6.11
CA VAL A 22 9.45 1.43 -6.82
C VAL A 22 8.46 0.32 -6.49
N LEU A 23 8.05 0.16 -5.23
CA LEU A 23 7.05 -0.84 -4.84
C LEU A 23 5.70 -0.59 -5.52
N VAL A 24 5.27 0.67 -5.65
CA VAL A 24 4.03 1.04 -6.33
C VAL A 24 4.09 0.71 -7.83
N ILE A 25 5.21 1.01 -8.48
CA ILE A 25 5.45 0.67 -9.89
C ILE A 25 5.47 -0.85 -10.09
N LEU A 26 6.15 -1.58 -9.20
CA LEU A 26 6.19 -3.05 -9.24
C LEU A 26 4.79 -3.65 -9.01
N MET A 27 3.99 -3.09 -8.12
CA MET A 27 2.62 -3.53 -7.90
C MET A 27 1.81 -3.45 -9.19
N GLU A 28 1.87 -2.35 -9.90
CA GLU A 28 1.18 -2.19 -11.19
C GLU A 28 1.72 -3.16 -12.24
N SER A 29 3.04 -3.30 -12.35
CA SER A 29 3.67 -4.21 -13.31
C SER A 29 3.32 -5.69 -13.04
N LEU A 30 3.20 -6.09 -11.77
CA LEU A 30 2.90 -7.47 -11.37
C LEU A 30 1.40 -7.81 -11.39
N LYS A 31 0.54 -6.84 -11.61
CA LYS A 31 -0.91 -7.00 -11.64
C LYS A 31 -1.38 -7.98 -12.73
N ASN A 32 -0.69 -7.99 -13.87
CA ASN A 32 -0.99 -8.87 -14.99
C ASN A 32 -0.44 -10.30 -14.83
N TYR A 33 0.43 -10.52 -13.83
CA TYR A 33 0.97 -11.85 -13.55
C TYR A 33 0.15 -12.51 -12.46
N THR A 34 -0.45 -13.65 -12.78
CA THR A 34 -1.37 -14.36 -11.90
C THR A 34 -0.88 -15.75 -11.54
N PHE A 35 -1.36 -16.25 -10.42
CA PHE A 35 -1.22 -17.64 -9.98
C PHE A 35 -2.56 -18.14 -9.46
N VAL A 36 -2.76 -19.46 -9.41
CA VAL A 36 -4.05 -20.07 -9.07
C VAL A 36 -4.00 -20.67 -7.67
N VAL A 37 -4.95 -20.29 -6.82
CA VAL A 37 -5.16 -20.89 -5.49
C VAL A 37 -6.64 -21.22 -5.34
N GLY A 38 -6.96 -22.50 -5.08
CA GLY A 38 -8.34 -22.93 -4.89
C GLY A 38 -9.27 -22.66 -6.09
N GLY A 39 -8.72 -22.65 -7.31
CA GLY A 39 -9.48 -22.35 -8.53
C GLY A 39 -9.68 -20.85 -8.80
N VAL A 40 -9.10 -19.98 -8.01
CA VAL A 40 -9.15 -18.52 -8.17
C VAL A 40 -7.83 -17.97 -8.66
N ASN A 41 -7.87 -17.11 -9.68
CA ASN A 41 -6.70 -16.38 -10.17
C ASN A 41 -6.40 -15.20 -9.25
N LEU A 42 -5.21 -15.19 -8.66
CA LEU A 42 -4.69 -14.13 -7.79
C LEU A 42 -3.48 -13.46 -8.45
N THR A 43 -3.31 -12.16 -8.26
CA THR A 43 -2.18 -11.43 -8.79
C THR A 43 -1.00 -11.42 -7.83
N TYR A 44 0.24 -11.41 -8.34
CA TYR A 44 1.44 -11.25 -7.51
C TYR A 44 1.50 -9.87 -6.84
N ALA A 45 0.80 -8.89 -7.35
CA ALA A 45 0.69 -7.56 -6.76
C ALA A 45 0.18 -7.58 -5.30
N LEU A 46 -0.61 -8.59 -4.92
CA LEU A 46 -1.17 -8.72 -3.57
C LEU A 46 -0.10 -8.78 -2.45
N PHE A 47 1.11 -9.24 -2.77
CA PHE A 47 2.20 -9.33 -1.78
C PHE A 47 2.82 -7.97 -1.46
N LEU A 48 2.70 -6.98 -2.36
CA LEU A 48 3.36 -5.68 -2.23
C LEU A 48 2.57 -4.69 -1.36
N MET A 49 1.23 -4.78 -1.34
CA MET A 49 0.40 -3.84 -0.56
C MET A 49 0.77 -3.79 0.94
N PRO A 50 0.90 -4.92 1.65
CA PRO A 50 1.31 -4.88 3.05
C PRO A 50 2.72 -4.30 3.26
N LEU A 51 3.65 -4.53 2.32
CA LEU A 51 5.00 -3.95 2.37
C LEU A 51 4.97 -2.43 2.24
N MET A 52 4.10 -1.90 1.39
CA MET A 52 3.92 -0.43 1.26
C MET A 52 3.38 0.19 2.55
N TYR A 53 2.44 -0.47 3.24
CA TYR A 53 1.95 -0.01 4.55
C TYR A 53 3.07 0.02 5.59
N LEU A 54 3.89 -1.04 5.66
CA LEU A 54 5.03 -1.10 6.56
C LEU A 54 6.00 0.06 6.30
N LEU A 55 6.29 0.33 5.03
CA LEU A 55 7.25 1.39 4.67
C LEU A 55 6.72 2.79 5.00
N VAL A 56 5.43 3.08 4.75
CA VAL A 56 4.80 4.35 5.13
C VAL A 56 4.81 4.51 6.66
N ASN A 57 4.50 3.46 7.40
CA ASN A 57 4.57 3.45 8.86
C ASN A 57 5.99 3.71 9.37
N PHE A 58 6.99 3.08 8.74
CA PHE A 58 8.41 3.29 9.07
C PHE A 58 8.85 4.73 8.83
N ILE A 59 8.48 5.32 7.67
CA ILE A 59 8.77 6.73 7.36
C ILE A 59 8.14 7.64 8.41
N THR A 60 6.86 7.39 8.74
CA THR A 60 6.11 8.18 9.72
C THR A 60 6.74 8.12 11.11
N LYS A 61 7.18 6.94 11.53
CA LYS A 61 7.80 6.72 12.84
C LYS A 61 9.18 7.34 12.93
N LYS A 62 10.00 7.20 11.87
CA LYS A 62 11.39 7.68 11.86
C LYS A 62 11.50 9.19 11.69
N TYR A 63 10.61 9.79 10.91
CA TYR A 63 10.68 11.21 10.57
C TYR A 63 9.55 12.02 11.18
N ASP A 64 8.33 11.89 10.67
CA ASP A 64 7.09 12.44 11.24
C ASP A 64 5.86 12.11 10.37
N TYR A 65 4.67 12.51 10.84
CA TYR A 65 3.42 12.38 10.11
C TYR A 65 3.45 13.09 8.75
N LYS A 66 4.02 14.30 8.68
CA LYS A 66 4.07 15.09 7.44
C LYS A 66 4.87 14.39 6.36
N LYS A 67 5.96 13.70 6.74
CA LYS A 67 6.78 12.91 5.81
C LYS A 67 6.04 11.65 5.36
N GLY A 68 5.27 11.01 6.24
CA GLY A 68 4.37 9.92 5.87
C GLY A 68 3.34 10.36 4.83
N VAL A 69 2.67 11.49 5.06
CA VAL A 69 1.72 12.08 4.09
C VAL A 69 2.41 12.42 2.77
N ALA A 70 3.57 13.07 2.83
CA ALA A 70 4.34 13.41 1.63
C ALA A 70 4.75 12.16 0.82
N SER A 71 5.13 11.07 1.49
CA SER A 71 5.49 9.83 0.82
C SER A 71 4.32 9.21 0.05
N ILE A 72 3.11 9.22 0.63
CA ILE A 72 1.89 8.77 -0.04
C ILE A 72 1.58 9.65 -1.25
N ALA A 73 1.64 10.97 -1.09
CA ALA A 73 1.33 11.91 -2.16
C ALA A 73 2.31 11.78 -3.34
N ILE A 74 3.62 11.74 -3.06
CA ILE A 74 4.65 11.62 -4.10
C ILE A 74 4.53 10.29 -4.83
N SER A 75 4.45 9.16 -4.10
CA SER A 75 4.31 7.83 -4.72
C SER A 75 3.01 7.71 -5.53
N GLY A 76 1.91 8.32 -5.05
CA GLY A 76 0.64 8.35 -5.75
C GLY A 76 0.70 9.14 -7.06
N VAL A 77 1.33 10.32 -7.07
CA VAL A 77 1.53 11.11 -8.31
C VAL A 77 2.38 10.34 -9.31
N ILE A 78 3.49 9.74 -8.86
CA ILE A 78 4.36 8.96 -9.75
C ILE A 78 3.63 7.72 -10.29
N PHE A 79 2.77 7.08 -9.49
CA PHE A 79 1.91 5.99 -9.92
C PHE A 79 1.01 6.39 -11.11
N VAL A 80 0.30 7.51 -10.99
CA VAL A 80 -0.54 8.02 -12.08
C VAL A 80 0.29 8.33 -13.32
N CYS A 81 1.44 9.01 -13.15
CA CYS A 81 2.34 9.29 -14.27
C CYS A 81 2.84 8.02 -14.95
N PHE A 82 3.20 6.99 -14.17
CA PHE A 82 3.67 5.71 -14.71
C PHE A 82 2.58 5.04 -15.54
N ILE A 83 1.35 4.94 -15.03
CA ILE A 83 0.23 4.34 -15.78
C ILE A 83 -0.03 5.13 -17.07
N ALA A 84 -0.03 6.46 -17.01
CA ALA A 84 -0.26 7.30 -18.18
C ALA A 84 0.83 7.06 -19.26
N ILE A 85 2.09 6.99 -18.87
CA ILE A 85 3.21 6.71 -19.79
C ILE A 85 3.08 5.31 -20.40
N MET A 86 2.77 4.29 -19.59
CA MET A 86 2.62 2.92 -20.07
C MET A 86 1.45 2.77 -21.04
N SER A 87 0.29 3.37 -20.72
CA SER A 87 -0.87 3.35 -21.62
C SER A 87 -0.56 4.02 -22.96
N PHE A 88 0.17 5.15 -22.93
CA PHE A 88 0.59 5.82 -24.14
C PHE A 88 1.58 4.97 -24.96
N ALA A 89 2.56 4.34 -24.31
CA ALA A 89 3.57 3.52 -24.95
C ALA A 89 2.99 2.24 -25.59
N MET A 90 1.93 1.68 -24.97
CA MET A 90 1.25 0.49 -25.47
C MET A 90 0.15 0.81 -26.52
N GLY A 91 -0.08 2.08 -26.81
CA GLY A 91 -1.16 2.51 -27.73
C GLY A 91 -2.57 2.23 -27.18
N GLU A 92 -2.68 1.97 -25.88
CA GLU A 92 -3.96 1.70 -25.24
C GLU A 92 -4.70 3.01 -24.95
N LYS A 93 -6.04 2.96 -25.11
CA LYS A 93 -6.86 4.10 -24.68
C LYS A 93 -6.81 4.20 -23.16
N LEU A 94 -6.37 5.34 -22.67
CA LEU A 94 -6.35 5.66 -21.25
C LEU A 94 -7.80 5.64 -20.73
N ILE A 95 -8.16 4.56 -20.03
CA ILE A 95 -9.46 4.45 -19.38
C ILE A 95 -9.34 5.13 -18.01
N LEU A 96 -9.60 6.45 -18.00
CA LEU A 96 -9.49 7.27 -16.79
C LEU A 96 -10.24 6.70 -15.58
N GLY A 97 -11.35 5.98 -15.82
CA GLY A 97 -12.13 5.34 -14.76
C GLY A 97 -11.35 4.29 -13.97
N ASN A 98 -10.61 3.42 -14.66
CA ASN A 98 -9.84 2.34 -14.00
C ASN A 98 -8.65 2.92 -13.22
N ILE A 99 -7.94 3.88 -13.82
CA ILE A 99 -6.80 4.55 -13.17
C ILE A 99 -7.24 5.29 -11.92
N SER A 100 -8.34 6.04 -11.99
CA SER A 100 -8.86 6.77 -10.85
C SER A 100 -9.28 5.85 -9.72
N GLY A 101 -9.86 4.69 -10.03
CA GLY A 101 -10.28 3.70 -9.05
C GLY A 101 -9.13 3.13 -8.25
N GLU A 102 -8.09 2.70 -8.92
CA GLU A 102 -6.90 2.13 -8.29
C GLU A 102 -6.12 3.17 -7.50
N PHE A 103 -5.95 4.35 -8.08
CA PHE A 103 -5.32 5.47 -7.40
C PHE A 103 -6.08 5.87 -6.12
N CYS A 104 -7.39 6.02 -6.20
CA CYS A 104 -8.20 6.35 -5.03
C CYS A 104 -8.13 5.25 -3.97
N ALA A 105 -8.24 3.97 -4.36
CA ALA A 105 -8.12 2.84 -3.44
C ALA A 105 -6.75 2.83 -2.74
N TYR A 106 -5.66 3.03 -3.49
CA TYR A 106 -4.31 3.14 -2.96
C TYR A 106 -4.20 4.29 -1.95
N VAL A 107 -4.52 5.51 -2.37
CA VAL A 107 -4.36 6.71 -1.54
C VAL A 107 -5.21 6.64 -0.28
N ILE A 108 -6.49 6.27 -0.40
CA ILE A 108 -7.41 6.19 0.75
C ILE A 108 -6.93 5.14 1.75
N SER A 109 -6.57 3.95 1.28
CA SER A 109 -6.09 2.88 2.17
C SER A 109 -4.78 3.25 2.88
N GLN A 110 -3.85 3.92 2.21
CA GLN A 110 -2.62 4.42 2.80
C GLN A 110 -2.88 5.51 3.85
N PHE A 111 -3.81 6.43 3.60
CA PHE A 111 -4.20 7.44 4.59
C PHE A 111 -4.88 6.82 5.81
N VAL A 112 -5.73 5.81 5.62
CA VAL A 112 -6.33 5.06 6.73
C VAL A 112 -5.27 4.37 7.55
N ASN A 113 -4.34 3.65 6.89
CA ASN A 113 -3.20 3.01 7.54
C ASN A 113 -2.38 4.02 8.37
N LEU A 114 -2.00 5.14 7.75
CA LEU A 114 -1.20 6.18 8.39
C LEU A 114 -1.90 6.79 9.62
N THR A 115 -3.18 7.13 9.48
CA THR A 115 -3.96 7.77 10.54
C THR A 115 -4.14 6.84 11.74
N LEU A 116 -4.50 5.59 11.49
CA LEU A 116 -4.62 4.58 12.54
C LEU A 116 -3.26 4.31 13.19
N TYR A 117 -2.19 4.21 12.41
CA TYR A 117 -0.84 3.99 12.95
C TYR A 117 -0.40 5.11 13.88
N VAL A 118 -0.61 6.38 13.48
CA VAL A 118 -0.29 7.54 14.33
C VAL A 118 -1.13 7.56 15.61
N PHE A 119 -2.40 7.19 15.52
CA PHE A 119 -3.25 7.04 16.70
C PHE A 119 -2.72 5.96 17.64
N LEU A 120 -2.31 4.81 17.09
CA LEU A 120 -1.74 3.69 17.83
C LEU A 120 -0.39 4.06 18.46
N LEU A 121 0.47 4.83 17.78
CA LEU A 121 1.78 5.27 18.30
C LEU A 121 1.67 6.11 19.58
N LYS A 122 0.55 6.77 19.83
CA LYS A 122 0.33 7.55 21.05
C LYS A 122 0.13 6.67 22.28
N ASN A 123 -0.17 5.39 22.12
CA ASN A 123 -0.34 4.45 23.21
C ASN A 123 1.03 3.84 23.59
N THR A 124 1.39 3.91 24.87
CA THR A 124 2.66 3.42 25.40
C THR A 124 2.85 1.90 25.31
N LYS A 125 1.73 1.14 25.28
CA LYS A 125 1.72 -0.31 25.07
C LYS A 125 1.17 -0.60 23.69
N PHE A 126 2.06 -0.90 22.76
CA PHE A 126 1.73 -1.15 21.35
C PHE A 126 1.81 -2.65 21.05
N PRO A 127 0.73 -3.41 21.25
CA PRO A 127 0.77 -4.84 20.98
C PRO A 127 0.74 -5.14 19.48
N VAL A 128 1.40 -6.22 19.08
CA VAL A 128 1.44 -6.71 17.69
C VAL A 128 0.02 -6.84 17.09
N GLN A 129 -0.95 -7.20 17.93
CA GLN A 129 -2.35 -7.34 17.51
C GLN A 129 -2.94 -6.05 16.93
N LEU A 130 -2.58 -4.88 17.49
CA LEU A 130 -3.07 -3.60 16.98
C LEU A 130 -2.42 -3.22 15.66
N ILE A 131 -1.14 -3.56 15.45
CA ILE A 131 -0.44 -3.37 14.17
C ILE A 131 -1.10 -4.26 13.11
N LEU A 132 -1.34 -5.53 13.45
CA LEU A 132 -2.02 -6.49 12.59
C LEU A 132 -3.41 -5.97 12.18
N LEU A 133 -4.21 -5.50 13.15
CA LEU A 133 -5.52 -4.93 12.89
C LEU A 133 -5.45 -3.70 11.98
N ASN A 134 -4.47 -2.81 12.17
CA ASN A 134 -4.28 -1.65 11.33
C ASN A 134 -4.04 -2.05 9.87
N TYR A 135 -3.12 -2.99 9.62
CA TYR A 135 -2.84 -3.46 8.27
C TYR A 135 -4.03 -4.16 7.64
N MET A 136 -4.69 -5.07 8.37
CA MET A 136 -5.85 -5.80 7.85
C MET A 136 -7.01 -4.85 7.53
N PHE A 137 -7.28 -3.88 8.40
CA PHE A 137 -8.32 -2.88 8.16
C PHE A 137 -8.01 -2.02 6.93
N SER A 138 -6.75 -1.62 6.75
CA SER A 138 -6.32 -0.84 5.59
C SER A 138 -6.42 -1.63 4.28
N LEU A 139 -6.14 -2.94 4.31
CA LEU A 139 -6.34 -3.84 3.17
C LEU A 139 -7.82 -4.00 2.83
N ILE A 140 -8.68 -4.15 3.82
CA ILE A 140 -10.14 -4.22 3.61
C ILE A 140 -10.62 -2.91 2.96
N VAL A 141 -10.16 -1.77 3.44
CA VAL A 141 -10.48 -0.46 2.86
C VAL A 141 -10.00 -0.37 1.41
N TYR A 142 -8.78 -0.83 1.11
CA TYR A 142 -8.26 -0.86 -0.26
C TYR A 142 -9.19 -1.65 -1.18
N TYR A 143 -9.53 -2.89 -0.82
CA TYR A 143 -10.38 -3.74 -1.64
C TYR A 143 -11.80 -3.21 -1.76
N LEU A 144 -12.34 -2.62 -0.69
CA LEU A 144 -13.66 -2.01 -0.71
C LEU A 144 -13.71 -0.86 -1.72
N PHE A 145 -12.76 0.07 -1.68
CA PHE A 145 -12.72 1.20 -2.61
C PHE A 145 -12.40 0.76 -4.03
N TYR A 146 -11.46 -0.18 -4.19
CA TYR A 146 -11.17 -0.79 -5.48
C TYR A 146 -12.43 -1.39 -6.12
N THR A 147 -13.20 -2.15 -5.32
CA THR A 147 -14.46 -2.77 -5.77
C THR A 147 -15.53 -1.72 -6.07
N LEU A 148 -15.75 -0.76 -5.18
CA LEU A 148 -16.79 0.25 -5.35
C LEU A 148 -16.61 1.09 -6.61
N ILE A 149 -15.37 1.40 -6.96
CA ILE A 149 -15.08 2.24 -8.11
C ILE A 149 -15.09 1.42 -9.41
N ASN A 150 -14.67 0.15 -9.35
CA ASN A 150 -14.64 -0.74 -10.50
C ASN A 150 -15.94 -1.58 -10.70
N LEU A 151 -16.95 -1.42 -9.85
CA LEU A 151 -18.21 -2.19 -9.88
C LEU A 151 -18.98 -2.08 -11.21
N GLN A 152 -18.70 -1.06 -12.01
CA GLN A 152 -19.26 -0.98 -13.37
C GLN A 152 -18.62 -1.99 -14.35
N VAL A 153 -17.54 -2.69 -13.96
CA VAL A 153 -16.74 -3.56 -14.83
C VAL A 153 -16.77 -5.03 -14.39
N ILE A 154 -17.10 -5.34 -13.13
CA ILE A 154 -16.88 -6.70 -12.59
C ILE A 154 -18.15 -7.28 -11.97
N VAL A 155 -18.98 -7.90 -12.81
CA VAL A 155 -19.85 -8.99 -12.37
C VAL A 155 -19.05 -10.28 -12.58
N LEU A 156 -18.31 -10.70 -11.56
CA LEU A 156 -17.56 -11.95 -11.61
C LEU A 156 -18.17 -12.97 -10.67
N ASP A 157 -18.62 -14.08 -11.26
CA ASP A 157 -18.87 -15.31 -10.51
C ASP A 157 -17.59 -15.68 -9.73
N GLY A 158 -17.73 -15.89 -8.42
CA GLY A 158 -16.59 -16.23 -7.56
C GLY A 158 -15.80 -15.05 -6.95
N TYR A 159 -16.17 -13.81 -7.21
CA TYR A 159 -15.49 -12.60 -6.70
C TYR A 159 -15.28 -12.62 -5.18
N TRP A 160 -16.30 -12.96 -4.41
CA TRP A 160 -16.20 -13.04 -2.94
C TRP A 160 -15.22 -14.11 -2.47
N THR A 161 -15.19 -15.26 -3.12
CA THR A 161 -14.25 -16.34 -2.81
C THR A 161 -12.80 -15.88 -3.03
N GLY A 162 -12.54 -15.24 -4.17
CA GLY A 162 -11.24 -14.65 -4.46
C GLY A 162 -10.80 -13.61 -3.43
N TYR A 163 -11.73 -12.78 -2.99
CA TYR A 163 -11.50 -11.76 -1.98
C TYR A 163 -11.09 -12.37 -0.63
N PHE A 164 -11.81 -13.39 -0.16
CA PHE A 164 -11.49 -14.08 1.10
C PHE A 164 -10.17 -14.84 1.02
N ILE A 165 -9.87 -15.50 -0.09
CA ILE A 165 -8.58 -16.17 -0.29
C ILE A 165 -7.43 -15.15 -0.26
N THR A 166 -7.59 -14.03 -0.96
CA THR A 166 -6.60 -12.95 -0.98
C THR A 166 -6.34 -12.41 0.43
N LEU A 167 -7.41 -12.08 1.17
CA LEU A 167 -7.28 -11.60 2.56
C LEU A 167 -6.64 -12.65 3.47
N GLY A 168 -6.93 -13.94 3.28
CA GLY A 168 -6.31 -15.03 4.03
C GLY A 168 -4.81 -15.13 3.79
N ILE A 169 -4.35 -15.03 2.55
CA ILE A 169 -2.93 -15.02 2.20
C ILE A 169 -2.25 -13.77 2.79
N GLN A 170 -2.87 -12.61 2.60
CA GLN A 170 -2.34 -11.34 3.12
C GLN A 170 -2.29 -11.31 4.65
N PHE A 171 -3.20 -12.00 5.34
CA PHE A 171 -3.17 -12.12 6.79
C PHE A 171 -1.84 -12.74 7.28
N ILE A 172 -1.36 -13.79 6.61
CA ILE A 172 -0.08 -14.44 6.96
C ILE A 172 1.09 -13.46 6.76
N ILE A 173 1.09 -12.73 5.65
CA ILE A 173 2.12 -11.73 5.34
C ILE A 173 2.10 -10.61 6.39
N VAL A 174 0.93 -10.07 6.66
CA VAL A 174 0.72 -8.98 7.62
C VAL A 174 1.09 -9.40 9.03
N LEU A 175 0.85 -10.65 9.40
CA LEU A 175 1.26 -11.18 10.69
C LEU A 175 2.79 -11.12 10.84
N ILE A 176 3.53 -11.57 9.84
CA ILE A 176 5.00 -11.50 9.82
C ILE A 176 5.48 -10.04 9.88
N LEU A 177 4.90 -9.17 9.05
CA LEU A 177 5.26 -7.75 9.01
C LEU A 177 4.95 -7.03 10.32
N SER A 178 3.90 -7.41 11.02
CA SER A 178 3.54 -6.85 12.32
C SER A 178 4.60 -7.15 13.40
N PHE A 179 5.20 -8.33 13.35
CA PHE A 179 6.34 -8.67 14.22
C PHE A 179 7.59 -7.89 13.85
N ILE A 180 7.86 -7.67 12.56
CA ILE A 180 8.98 -6.86 12.09
C ILE A 180 8.80 -5.41 12.54
N ASP A 181 7.62 -4.82 12.32
CA ASP A 181 7.34 -3.42 12.71
C ASP A 181 7.50 -3.21 14.22
N LYS A 182 7.09 -4.20 15.03
CA LYS A 182 7.32 -4.16 16.48
C LYS A 182 8.80 -4.14 16.84
N ARG A 183 9.63 -5.00 16.20
CA ARG A 183 11.08 -5.08 16.47
C ARG A 183 11.83 -3.81 16.08
N ILE A 184 11.43 -3.14 15.02
CA ILE A 184 11.99 -1.83 14.63
C ILE A 184 11.76 -0.78 15.74
N LYS A 185 10.88 -1.07 16.70
CA LYS A 185 10.50 -0.17 17.80
C LYS A 185 11.44 -0.29 19.01
N GLU A 186 12.08 -1.42 19.21
CA GLU A 186 13.07 -1.70 20.27
C GLU A 186 14.47 -1.27 19.83
#